data_85765905da4d91eb256c7ba4a5fb8cd4
#
_entry.id   85765905da4d91eb256c7ba4a5fb8cd4
#
_cell.length_a   1.000
_cell.length_b   1.000
_cell.length_c   1.000
_cell.angle_alpha   90.00
_cell.angle_beta   90.00
_cell.angle_gamma   90.00
#
_symmetry.space_group_name_H-M   'P 1'
#
loop_
_entity.id
_entity.type
_entity.pdbx_description
1 polymer ?
#
loop_
_entity_poly.entity_id
_entity_poly.type
_entity_poly.pdbx_seq_one_letter_code
_entity_poly.pdbx_strand_id
1 'polypeptide(L)'
;MESRMRGDMQVRFGGRYEETYCRKAARRLVPSLRTGKGGNIIALAQELYGSDYVPYLLGKIAEQAPHIRPVSFSFRQQASEPSFQHLEVGELTHPALLRYLQERGINIALAKAECKELHFIHNGKPYFAIGFPNVAGGYEVRNPFFKGCIAPKDISHIRQQGEPRNMCYLFEGFMDYLSFLTIRVKNNPQYPRLTTQDYIILNSVSNLAKVESLLANYTQFGSYLDNDTAGRNACETLKAKFGERLLDKSLYYREYKDLNDYLCDKTLFQSAEPIKQEKRVQSARRMIQPPKKRGLKM
;
A
#
# COMPACT_ATOMS: atom_id res chain seq x y z
N MET A 1 32.04 -13.91 18.73
CA MET A 1 31.01 -13.06 18.08
C MET A 1 30.87 -13.51 16.64
N GLU A 2 29.80 -14.23 16.33
CA GLU A 2 29.54 -14.64 14.95
C GLU A 2 28.53 -13.68 14.33
N SER A 3 28.94 -12.93 13.33
CA SER A 3 28.07 -12.14 12.50
C SER A 3 28.04 -12.73 11.09
N ARG A 4 26.85 -12.96 10.55
CA ARG A 4 26.66 -13.34 9.15
C ARG A 4 25.85 -12.28 8.41
N MET A 5 26.41 -11.76 7.34
CA MET A 5 25.68 -10.93 6.38
C MET A 5 25.08 -11.83 5.29
N ARG A 6 23.80 -11.67 5.00
CA ARG A 6 23.14 -12.22 3.81
C ARG A 6 22.51 -11.08 3.01
N GLY A 7 22.36 -11.29 1.72
CA GLY A 7 22.04 -10.31 0.67
C GLY A 7 20.86 -9.34 0.84
N ASP A 8 20.15 -9.38 1.93
CA ASP A 8 19.09 -8.43 2.31
C ASP A 8 19.55 -7.46 3.43
N MET A 9 20.87 -7.34 3.63
CA MET A 9 21.51 -6.43 4.59
C MET A 9 21.06 -6.61 6.06
N GLN A 10 20.68 -7.81 6.47
CA GLN A 10 20.44 -8.13 7.88
C GLN A 10 21.71 -8.63 8.55
N VAL A 11 22.13 -7.94 9.59
CA VAL A 11 23.27 -8.31 10.42
C VAL A 11 22.80 -9.10 11.64
N ARG A 12 23.43 -10.24 11.93
CA ARG A 12 23.07 -11.12 13.05
C ARG A 12 24.15 -11.07 14.12
N PHE A 13 23.73 -10.93 15.36
CA PHE A 13 24.59 -10.92 16.54
C PHE A 13 24.31 -12.12 17.42
N GLY A 14 25.33 -12.72 18.00
CA GLY A 14 25.22 -13.94 18.81
C GLY A 14 24.17 -13.88 19.93
N GLY A 15 23.39 -14.91 20.07
CA GLY A 15 22.29 -15.07 21.03
C GLY A 15 21.42 -16.28 20.68
N ARG A 16 20.41 -16.58 21.46
CA ARG A 16 19.40 -17.60 21.11
C ARG A 16 18.56 -17.08 19.97
N TYR A 17 18.31 -17.88 18.94
CA TYR A 17 17.48 -17.53 17.80
C TYR A 17 16.31 -18.49 17.67
N GLU A 18 15.19 -17.94 17.26
CA GLU A 18 14.03 -18.71 16.81
C GLU A 18 14.03 -18.81 15.30
N GLU A 19 13.77 -20.01 14.79
CA GLU A 19 13.56 -20.24 13.38
C GLU A 19 12.07 -20.16 13.08
N THR A 20 11.68 -19.19 12.28
CA THR A 20 10.32 -19.14 11.74
C THR A 20 10.32 -19.67 10.31
N TYR A 21 9.63 -20.77 10.09
CA TYR A 21 9.41 -21.32 8.76
C TYR A 21 8.28 -20.57 8.06
N CYS A 22 8.64 -19.71 7.13
CA CYS A 22 7.70 -19.33 6.10
C CYS A 22 7.88 -20.32 4.93
N ARG A 23 6.79 -20.79 4.31
CA ARG A 23 6.77 -21.88 3.30
C ARG A 23 7.77 -21.77 2.13
N LYS A 24 8.60 -20.74 2.04
CA LYS A 24 9.54 -20.51 0.93
C LYS A 24 10.95 -20.05 1.31
N ALA A 25 11.23 -19.73 2.57
CA ALA A 25 12.59 -19.46 3.03
C ALA A 25 12.61 -19.54 4.54
N ALA A 26 13.52 -20.33 5.09
CA ALA A 26 13.81 -20.27 6.51
C ALA A 26 14.44 -18.90 6.82
N ARG A 27 13.68 -18.03 7.44
CA ARG A 27 14.19 -16.77 7.99
C ARG A 27 14.57 -17.05 9.43
N ARG A 28 15.85 -17.00 9.72
CA ARG A 28 16.35 -17.00 11.08
C ARG A 28 16.22 -15.61 11.67
N LEU A 29 15.34 -15.44 12.62
CA LEU A 29 15.28 -14.26 13.47
C LEU A 29 16.28 -14.46 14.59
N VAL A 30 17.33 -13.67 14.61
CA VAL A 30 18.26 -13.63 15.72
C VAL A 30 17.81 -12.50 16.63
N PRO A 31 17.47 -12.80 17.88
CA PRO A 31 17.29 -11.74 18.85
C PRO A 31 18.62 -10.98 18.93
N SER A 32 18.53 -9.71 18.73
CA SER A 32 19.67 -8.87 18.90
C SER A 32 20.02 -8.81 20.37
N LEU A 33 21.26 -8.86 20.69
CA LEU A 33 21.83 -8.27 21.86
C LEU A 33 20.92 -8.18 23.12
N ARG A 34 21.33 -7.51 24.13
CA ARG A 34 20.66 -7.35 25.43
C ARG A 34 19.24 -6.78 25.40
N THR A 35 18.82 -6.14 24.30
CA THR A 35 17.54 -5.43 24.20
C THR A 35 16.43 -6.23 23.49
N GLY A 36 16.76 -7.38 22.88
CA GLY A 36 15.77 -8.17 22.11
C GLY A 36 15.31 -7.52 20.80
N LYS A 37 15.87 -6.37 20.41
CA LYS A 37 15.53 -5.66 19.17
C LYS A 37 16.35 -6.23 18.02
N GLY A 38 15.67 -6.56 16.91
CA GLY A 38 16.31 -6.91 15.64
C GLY A 38 16.25 -5.73 14.66
N GLY A 39 17.16 -5.67 13.69
CA GLY A 39 17.16 -4.59 12.72
C GLY A 39 18.21 -4.76 11.62
N ASN A 40 18.28 -3.79 10.74
CA ASN A 40 19.31 -3.68 9.72
C ASN A 40 20.60 -3.06 10.29
N ILE A 41 21.63 -2.90 9.46
CA ILE A 41 22.93 -2.35 9.88
C ILE A 41 22.81 -0.92 10.42
N ILE A 42 21.86 -0.14 9.95
CA ILE A 42 21.62 1.23 10.43
C ILE A 42 21.02 1.18 11.85
N ALA A 43 20.05 0.30 12.10
CA ALA A 43 19.48 0.12 13.44
C ALA A 43 20.53 -0.33 14.45
N LEU A 44 21.47 -1.18 14.03
CA LEU A 44 22.61 -1.54 14.87
C LEU A 44 23.51 -0.34 15.15
N ALA A 45 23.82 0.44 14.12
CA ALA A 45 24.66 1.62 14.28
C ALA A 45 23.99 2.68 15.18
N GLN A 46 22.67 2.84 15.12
CA GLN A 46 21.89 3.69 16.04
C GLN A 46 22.08 3.27 17.49
N GLU A 47 21.97 1.96 17.77
CA GLU A 47 22.17 1.41 19.11
C GLU A 47 23.62 1.56 19.60
N LEU A 48 24.60 1.36 18.70
CA LEU A 48 26.03 1.44 19.05
C LEU A 48 26.52 2.87 19.24
N TYR A 49 26.05 3.81 18.45
CA TYR A 49 26.55 5.19 18.44
C TYR A 49 25.58 6.20 19.06
N GLY A 50 24.41 5.76 19.51
CA GLY A 50 23.41 6.60 20.18
C GLY A 50 22.93 7.80 19.36
N SER A 51 22.88 7.65 18.04
CA SER A 51 22.51 8.73 17.12
C SER A 51 21.48 8.24 16.11
N ASP A 52 20.49 9.08 15.78
CA ASP A 52 19.50 8.85 14.72
C ASP A 52 19.88 9.52 13.39
N TYR A 53 21.01 10.25 13.35
CA TYR A 53 21.45 10.97 12.17
C TYR A 53 22.13 10.02 11.17
N VAL A 54 21.37 9.57 10.17
CA VAL A 54 21.78 8.54 9.20
C VAL A 54 23.10 8.84 8.48
N PRO A 55 23.40 10.06 8.00
CA PRO A 55 24.69 10.36 7.37
C PRO A 55 25.89 10.14 8.31
N TYR A 56 25.79 10.50 9.58
CA TYR A 56 26.81 10.24 10.60
C TYR A 56 27.01 8.73 10.81
N LEU A 57 25.93 7.98 10.91
CA LEU A 57 25.97 6.53 11.09
C LEU A 57 26.62 5.81 9.90
N LEU A 58 26.30 6.24 8.68
CA LEU A 58 26.92 5.71 7.46
C LEU A 58 28.43 6.01 7.42
N GLY A 59 28.85 7.20 7.85
CA GLY A 59 30.26 7.53 8.03
C GLY A 59 30.95 6.60 9.02
N LYS A 60 30.34 6.34 10.19
CA LYS A 60 30.87 5.43 11.22
C LYS A 60 30.93 3.97 10.73
N ILE A 61 29.94 3.52 9.98
CA ILE A 61 29.94 2.19 9.36
C ILE A 61 31.10 2.09 8.34
N ALA A 62 31.30 3.12 7.51
CA ALA A 62 32.37 3.17 6.53
C ALA A 62 33.76 3.16 7.18
N GLU A 63 33.95 3.88 8.29
CA GLU A 63 35.21 3.87 9.10
C GLU A 63 35.54 2.48 9.64
N GLN A 64 34.53 1.70 10.03
CA GLN A 64 34.73 0.34 10.57
C GLN A 64 34.90 -0.74 9.49
N ALA A 65 34.74 -0.39 8.23
CA ALA A 65 34.81 -1.32 7.09
C ALA A 65 36.02 -1.05 6.15
N PRO A 66 37.23 -0.69 6.63
CA PRO A 66 38.33 -0.26 5.76
C PRO A 66 38.92 -1.37 4.89
N HIS A 67 38.51 -2.62 5.05
CA HIS A 67 39.09 -3.79 4.35
C HIS A 67 38.07 -4.62 3.57
N ILE A 68 36.84 -4.17 3.46
CA ILE A 68 35.92 -4.76 2.48
C ILE A 68 36.41 -4.26 1.12
N ARG A 69 37.27 -5.06 0.45
CA ARG A 69 37.49 -4.87 -0.99
C ARG A 69 36.11 -4.71 -1.60
N PRO A 70 35.89 -3.69 -2.46
CA PRO A 70 34.65 -3.64 -3.23
C PRO A 70 34.61 -4.96 -4.01
N VAL A 71 33.90 -5.94 -3.47
CA VAL A 71 33.44 -7.03 -4.30
C VAL A 71 32.61 -6.28 -5.31
N SER A 72 33.13 -6.18 -6.55
CA SER A 72 32.29 -5.76 -7.66
C SER A 72 31.20 -6.81 -7.71
N PHE A 73 30.11 -6.53 -6.98
CA PHE A 73 28.85 -7.11 -7.30
C PHE A 73 28.55 -6.55 -8.68
N SER A 74 29.02 -7.23 -9.71
CA SER A 74 28.29 -7.27 -10.94
C SER A 74 26.92 -7.79 -10.46
N PHE A 75 26.00 -6.87 -10.17
CA PHE A 75 24.62 -7.14 -10.34
C PHE A 75 24.50 -7.51 -11.84
N ARG A 76 24.80 -8.74 -12.18
CA ARG A 76 23.99 -9.41 -13.17
C ARG A 76 22.61 -9.24 -12.57
N GLN A 77 21.88 -8.24 -13.04
CA GLN A 77 20.46 -8.33 -13.07
C GLN A 77 20.18 -9.67 -13.76
N GLN A 78 20.14 -10.74 -12.97
CA GLN A 78 19.27 -11.84 -13.35
C GLN A 78 17.97 -11.11 -13.58
N ALA A 79 17.59 -11.03 -14.84
CA ALA A 79 16.27 -10.57 -15.22
C ALA A 79 15.34 -11.40 -14.31
N SER A 80 14.92 -10.79 -13.21
CA SER A 80 14.01 -11.46 -12.29
C SER A 80 12.83 -11.77 -13.17
N GLU A 81 12.54 -13.05 -13.37
CA GLU A 81 11.33 -13.43 -14.12
C GLU A 81 10.20 -12.56 -13.59
N PRO A 82 9.44 -11.92 -14.48
CA PRO A 82 8.38 -11.03 -14.07
C PRO A 82 7.58 -11.75 -12.99
N SER A 83 7.41 -11.15 -11.82
CA SER A 83 6.69 -11.78 -10.70
C SER A 83 5.26 -12.19 -11.08
N PHE A 84 4.80 -11.65 -12.21
CA PHE A 84 3.52 -11.94 -12.84
C PHE A 84 3.76 -12.48 -14.25
N GLN A 85 3.35 -13.72 -14.48
CA GLN A 85 3.50 -14.42 -15.75
C GLN A 85 2.12 -14.59 -16.40
N HIS A 86 2.06 -14.74 -17.73
CA HIS A 86 0.84 -14.98 -18.49
C HIS A 86 -0.27 -13.95 -18.17
N LEU A 87 0.06 -12.65 -18.28
CA LEU A 87 -0.92 -11.60 -18.09
C LEU A 87 -1.89 -11.55 -19.27
N GLU A 88 -3.17 -11.80 -18.97
CA GLU A 88 -4.29 -11.59 -19.87
C GLU A 88 -5.12 -10.41 -19.37
N VAL A 89 -5.48 -9.52 -20.29
CA VAL A 89 -6.24 -8.29 -19.99
C VAL A 89 -7.56 -8.34 -20.76
N GLY A 90 -8.67 -8.30 -20.03
CA GLY A 90 -10.01 -8.36 -20.60
C GLY A 90 -10.96 -7.30 -20.04
N GLU A 91 -12.21 -7.35 -20.48
CA GLU A 91 -13.26 -6.55 -19.90
C GLU A 91 -13.64 -7.03 -18.50
N LEU A 92 -13.97 -6.11 -17.60
CA LEU A 92 -14.31 -6.42 -16.22
C LEU A 92 -15.71 -7.05 -16.13
N THR A 93 -15.75 -8.39 -16.06
CA THR A 93 -16.98 -9.19 -16.11
C THR A 93 -17.12 -10.18 -14.97
N HIS A 94 -16.01 -10.57 -14.32
CA HIS A 94 -15.98 -11.64 -13.31
C HIS A 94 -16.89 -11.31 -12.10
N PRO A 95 -17.88 -12.17 -11.76
CA PRO A 95 -18.88 -11.86 -10.75
C PRO A 95 -18.30 -11.55 -9.35
N ALA A 96 -17.21 -12.21 -8.95
CA ALA A 96 -16.57 -11.96 -7.66
C ALA A 96 -15.94 -10.56 -7.59
N LEU A 97 -15.35 -10.06 -8.69
CA LEU A 97 -14.79 -8.71 -8.77
C LEU A 97 -15.88 -7.65 -8.79
N LEU A 98 -16.96 -7.90 -9.53
CA LEU A 98 -18.14 -7.01 -9.56
C LEU A 98 -18.79 -6.91 -8.18
N ARG A 99 -18.94 -8.04 -7.47
CA ARG A 99 -19.44 -8.07 -6.09
C ARG A 99 -18.53 -7.27 -5.16
N TYR A 100 -17.22 -7.45 -5.24
CA TYR A 100 -16.26 -6.69 -4.43
C TYR A 100 -16.41 -5.18 -4.65
N LEU A 101 -16.59 -4.72 -5.90
CA LEU A 101 -16.85 -3.31 -6.19
C LEU A 101 -18.17 -2.83 -5.61
N GLN A 102 -19.23 -3.65 -5.67
CA GLN A 102 -20.54 -3.34 -5.05
C GLN A 102 -20.42 -3.21 -3.53
N GLU A 103 -19.68 -4.12 -2.88
CA GLU A 103 -19.40 -4.06 -1.43
C GLU A 103 -18.60 -2.80 -1.04
N ARG A 104 -17.82 -2.27 -1.98
CA ARG A 104 -17.10 -1.00 -1.86
C ARG A 104 -17.94 0.22 -2.31
N GLY A 105 -19.24 0.03 -2.57
CA GLY A 105 -20.15 1.09 -2.98
C GLY A 105 -19.92 1.67 -4.37
N ILE A 106 -19.03 1.09 -5.18
CA ILE A 106 -18.63 1.61 -6.48
C ILE A 106 -19.70 1.33 -7.53
N ASN A 107 -20.01 2.33 -8.37
CA ASN A 107 -20.85 2.17 -9.54
C ASN A 107 -20.18 1.26 -10.57
N ILE A 108 -20.83 0.15 -10.89
CA ILE A 108 -20.27 -0.90 -11.76
C ILE A 108 -20.05 -0.42 -13.19
N ALA A 109 -20.94 0.43 -13.72
CA ALA A 109 -20.78 0.95 -15.08
C ALA A 109 -19.53 1.83 -15.20
N LEU A 110 -19.26 2.67 -14.20
CA LEU A 110 -18.04 3.49 -14.13
C LEU A 110 -16.80 2.61 -13.98
N ALA A 111 -16.85 1.62 -13.09
CA ALA A 111 -15.72 0.72 -12.91
C ALA A 111 -15.38 -0.08 -14.17
N LYS A 112 -16.40 -0.53 -14.93
CA LYS A 112 -16.17 -1.23 -16.22
C LYS A 112 -15.58 -0.32 -17.29
N ALA A 113 -15.89 0.97 -17.27
CA ALA A 113 -15.32 1.93 -18.20
C ALA A 113 -13.84 2.22 -17.90
N GLU A 114 -13.47 2.29 -16.62
CA GLU A 114 -12.16 2.74 -16.17
C GLU A 114 -11.16 1.60 -15.89
N CYS A 115 -11.66 0.39 -15.60
CA CYS A 115 -10.84 -0.74 -15.16
C CYS A 115 -10.88 -1.90 -16.16
N LYS A 116 -9.91 -2.79 -16.03
CA LYS A 116 -9.81 -4.05 -16.76
C LYS A 116 -9.88 -5.22 -15.79
N GLU A 117 -10.26 -6.38 -16.31
CA GLU A 117 -10.05 -7.65 -15.63
C GLU A 117 -8.69 -8.21 -16.01
N LEU A 118 -7.91 -8.59 -15.02
CA LEU A 118 -6.58 -9.17 -15.22
C LEU A 118 -6.57 -10.60 -14.74
N HIS A 119 -6.09 -11.51 -15.59
CA HIS A 119 -5.73 -12.88 -15.22
C HIS A 119 -4.23 -13.04 -15.34
N PHE A 120 -3.59 -13.63 -14.35
CA PHE A 120 -2.13 -13.79 -14.31
C PHE A 120 -1.70 -14.93 -13.39
N ILE A 121 -0.50 -15.43 -13.61
CA ILE A 121 0.14 -16.42 -12.75
C ILE A 121 1.15 -15.69 -11.85
N HIS A 122 1.02 -15.89 -10.54
CA HIS A 122 1.99 -15.39 -9.57
C HIS A 122 2.41 -16.53 -8.64
N ASN A 123 3.74 -16.79 -8.59
CA ASN A 123 4.29 -17.93 -7.84
C ASN A 123 3.64 -19.27 -8.21
N GLY A 124 3.42 -19.52 -9.49
CA GLY A 124 2.84 -20.75 -10.00
C GLY A 124 1.35 -20.96 -9.70
N LYS A 125 0.64 -19.91 -9.23
CA LYS A 125 -0.79 -19.97 -8.96
C LYS A 125 -1.54 -18.96 -9.82
N PRO A 126 -2.71 -19.33 -10.38
CA PRO A 126 -3.55 -18.40 -11.12
C PRO A 126 -4.25 -17.42 -10.17
N TYR A 127 -4.33 -16.17 -10.60
CA TYR A 127 -5.04 -15.10 -9.93
C TYR A 127 -5.86 -14.31 -10.93
N PHE A 128 -6.91 -13.69 -10.46
CA PHE A 128 -7.66 -12.69 -11.20
C PHE A 128 -7.90 -11.46 -10.29
N ALA A 129 -7.93 -10.29 -10.90
CA ALA A 129 -8.07 -9.04 -10.16
C ALA A 129 -8.58 -7.91 -11.05
N ILE A 130 -9.05 -6.83 -10.42
CA ILE A 130 -9.29 -5.55 -11.06
C ILE A 130 -7.95 -4.90 -11.35
N GLY A 131 -7.72 -4.50 -12.60
CA GLY A 131 -6.56 -3.76 -13.05
C GLY A 131 -6.93 -2.33 -13.42
N PHE A 132 -6.22 -1.36 -12.89
CA PHE A 132 -6.33 0.04 -13.28
C PHE A 132 -5.04 0.46 -13.99
N PRO A 133 -5.12 0.89 -15.26
CA PRO A 133 -3.93 1.15 -16.06
C PRO A 133 -3.18 2.39 -15.59
N ASN A 134 -1.86 2.37 -15.71
CA ASN A 134 -1.00 3.53 -15.47
C ASN A 134 -0.34 4.03 -16.76
N VAL A 135 0.31 5.20 -16.71
CA VAL A 135 0.90 5.84 -17.90
C VAL A 135 2.12 5.10 -18.47
N ALA A 136 2.73 4.20 -17.71
CA ALA A 136 3.88 3.41 -18.14
C ALA A 136 3.49 2.03 -18.73
N GLY A 137 2.19 1.74 -18.86
CA GLY A 137 1.70 0.46 -19.39
C GLY A 137 1.60 -0.67 -18.35
N GLY A 138 1.80 -0.37 -17.07
CA GLY A 138 1.51 -1.27 -15.96
C GLY A 138 0.09 -1.11 -15.41
N TYR A 139 -0.22 -1.88 -14.37
CA TYR A 139 -1.54 -1.87 -13.74
C TYR A 139 -1.41 -1.82 -12.22
N GLU A 140 -2.20 -0.96 -11.58
CA GLU A 140 -2.55 -1.13 -10.17
C GLU A 140 -3.59 -2.24 -10.05
N VAL A 141 -3.38 -3.14 -9.10
CA VAL A 141 -4.13 -4.40 -9.00
C VAL A 141 -4.86 -4.48 -7.67
N ARG A 142 -6.13 -4.83 -7.71
CA ARG A 142 -6.97 -4.99 -6.52
C ARG A 142 -7.93 -6.16 -6.63
N ASN A 143 -8.04 -6.93 -5.55
CA ASN A 143 -9.16 -7.82 -5.30
C ASN A 143 -9.46 -7.85 -3.78
N PRO A 144 -10.44 -8.64 -3.28
CA PRO A 144 -10.75 -8.71 -1.85
C PRO A 144 -9.57 -9.11 -0.96
N PHE A 145 -8.55 -9.78 -1.49
CA PHE A 145 -7.49 -10.44 -0.72
C PHE A 145 -6.15 -9.72 -0.79
N PHE A 146 -5.92 -8.91 -1.83
CA PHE A 146 -4.65 -8.20 -1.98
C PHE A 146 -4.75 -6.89 -2.76
N LYS A 147 -3.76 -6.04 -2.54
CA LYS A 147 -3.43 -4.84 -3.30
C LYS A 147 -2.01 -5.01 -3.83
N GLY A 148 -1.79 -4.68 -5.10
CA GLY A 148 -0.48 -4.80 -5.73
C GLY A 148 -0.35 -3.95 -6.98
N CYS A 149 0.75 -4.16 -7.69
CA CYS A 149 1.04 -3.51 -8.96
C CYS A 149 1.70 -4.53 -9.90
N ILE A 150 1.22 -4.60 -11.14
CA ILE A 150 1.92 -5.24 -12.25
C ILE A 150 2.79 -4.18 -12.91
N ALA A 151 4.09 -4.41 -12.92
CA ALA A 151 5.08 -3.46 -13.40
C ALA A 151 4.88 -3.11 -14.89
N PRO A 152 5.33 -1.92 -15.30
CA PRO A 152 6.03 -0.90 -14.51
C PRO A 152 5.08 -0.12 -13.60
N LYS A 153 5.59 0.29 -12.42
CA LYS A 153 4.82 1.10 -11.46
C LYS A 153 4.92 2.58 -11.82
N ASP A 154 3.76 3.21 -12.02
CA ASP A 154 3.68 4.64 -12.29
C ASP A 154 2.33 5.23 -11.85
N ILE A 155 2.18 6.54 -12.05
CA ILE A 155 0.92 7.26 -11.90
C ILE A 155 -0.08 6.88 -13.00
N SER A 156 -1.36 7.17 -12.76
CA SER A 156 -2.35 7.20 -13.83
C SER A 156 -2.77 8.63 -14.11
N HIS A 157 -2.91 8.99 -15.37
CA HIS A 157 -3.30 10.33 -15.79
C HIS A 157 -4.40 10.25 -16.86
N ILE A 158 -5.60 10.64 -16.48
CA ILE A 158 -6.78 10.63 -17.33
C ILE A 158 -7.04 12.04 -17.81
N ARG A 159 -6.70 12.28 -19.07
CA ARG A 159 -6.96 13.56 -19.75
C ARG A 159 -8.28 13.50 -20.45
N GLN A 160 -9.08 14.56 -20.30
CA GLN A 160 -10.33 14.69 -21.03
C GLN A 160 -10.05 15.11 -22.47
N GLN A 161 -10.86 14.59 -23.38
CA GLN A 161 -10.77 14.98 -24.80
C GLN A 161 -11.24 16.43 -25.03
N GLY A 162 -10.74 17.04 -26.11
CA GLY A 162 -11.04 18.42 -26.51
C GLY A 162 -10.07 19.42 -25.88
N GLU A 163 -10.58 20.60 -25.52
CA GLU A 163 -9.77 21.69 -24.98
C GLU A 163 -9.05 21.31 -23.67
N PRO A 164 -7.80 21.77 -23.46
CA PRO A 164 -7.05 21.55 -22.22
C PRO A 164 -7.85 22.01 -20.98
N ARG A 165 -7.83 21.22 -19.94
CA ARG A 165 -8.54 21.56 -18.70
C ARG A 165 -7.65 22.42 -17.81
N ASN A 166 -8.26 23.43 -17.17
CA ASN A 166 -7.59 24.29 -16.19
C ASN A 166 -7.59 23.69 -14.78
N MET A 167 -8.45 22.68 -14.56
CA MET A 167 -8.64 22.00 -13.29
C MET A 167 -8.26 20.53 -13.38
N CYS A 168 -7.55 20.04 -12.37
CA CYS A 168 -7.23 18.64 -12.18
C CYS A 168 -7.68 18.16 -10.78
N TYR A 169 -8.02 16.90 -10.64
CA TYR A 169 -8.22 16.26 -9.34
C TYR A 169 -7.18 15.15 -9.13
N LEU A 170 -6.56 15.18 -7.95
CA LEU A 170 -5.50 14.28 -7.53
C LEU A 170 -6.02 13.29 -6.49
N PHE A 171 -5.80 12.00 -6.70
CA PHE A 171 -6.19 10.91 -5.81
C PHE A 171 -4.97 10.10 -5.38
N GLU A 172 -5.03 9.48 -4.18
CA GLU A 172 -3.97 8.58 -3.74
C GLU A 172 -4.08 7.22 -4.46
N GLY A 173 -5.29 6.66 -4.56
CA GLY A 173 -5.55 5.38 -5.20
C GLY A 173 -6.73 5.40 -6.16
N PHE A 174 -6.79 4.41 -7.06
CA PHE A 174 -7.88 4.34 -8.05
C PHE A 174 -9.25 4.01 -7.42
N MET A 175 -9.29 3.40 -6.24
CA MET A 175 -10.55 3.17 -5.53
C MET A 175 -11.18 4.50 -5.09
N ASP A 176 -10.37 5.48 -4.69
CA ASP A 176 -10.84 6.81 -4.31
C ASP A 176 -11.32 7.59 -5.55
N TYR A 177 -10.60 7.46 -6.66
CA TYR A 177 -11.04 7.98 -7.94
C TYR A 177 -12.41 7.41 -8.36
N LEU A 178 -12.59 6.09 -8.31
CA LEU A 178 -13.89 5.45 -8.62
C LEU A 178 -14.99 5.87 -7.64
N SER A 179 -14.64 6.08 -6.37
CA SER A 179 -15.56 6.59 -5.35
C SER A 179 -15.99 8.01 -5.67
N PHE A 180 -15.06 8.87 -6.08
CA PHE A 180 -15.38 10.23 -6.54
C PHE A 180 -16.35 10.22 -7.71
N LEU A 181 -16.08 9.44 -8.76
CA LEU A 181 -16.98 9.32 -9.91
C LEU A 181 -18.37 8.86 -9.48
N THR A 182 -18.43 7.86 -8.60
CA THR A 182 -19.67 7.32 -8.07
C THR A 182 -20.46 8.37 -7.29
N ILE A 183 -19.82 9.12 -6.41
CA ILE A 183 -20.43 10.20 -5.63
C ILE A 183 -20.99 11.27 -6.59
N ARG A 184 -20.24 11.65 -7.62
CA ARG A 184 -20.65 12.65 -8.60
C ARG A 184 -21.92 12.22 -9.35
N VAL A 185 -21.96 10.96 -9.82
CA VAL A 185 -23.14 10.41 -10.50
C VAL A 185 -24.33 10.28 -9.54
N LYS A 186 -24.10 9.85 -8.30
CA LYS A 186 -25.15 9.72 -7.28
C LYS A 186 -25.78 11.07 -6.92
N ASN A 187 -24.95 12.11 -6.76
CA ASN A 187 -25.39 13.44 -6.35
C ASN A 187 -26.02 14.23 -7.50
N ASN A 188 -25.62 14.00 -8.74
CA ASN A 188 -26.18 14.67 -9.91
C ASN A 188 -26.21 13.71 -11.11
N PRO A 189 -27.21 12.81 -11.19
CA PRO A 189 -27.27 11.79 -12.24
C PRO A 189 -27.39 12.36 -13.66
N GLN A 190 -28.06 13.50 -13.83
CA GLN A 190 -28.27 14.11 -15.15
C GLN A 190 -27.02 14.84 -15.67
N TYR A 191 -26.27 15.50 -14.77
CA TYR A 191 -25.09 16.31 -15.13
C TYR A 191 -23.93 16.06 -14.14
N PRO A 192 -23.32 14.87 -14.13
CA PRO A 192 -22.28 14.53 -13.15
C PRO A 192 -20.96 15.29 -13.33
N ARG A 193 -20.80 15.97 -14.48
CA ARG A 193 -19.62 16.79 -14.82
C ARG A 193 -18.31 16.02 -14.66
N LEU A 194 -18.23 14.79 -15.16
CA LEU A 194 -17.05 13.93 -15.04
C LEU A 194 -15.94 14.34 -16.02
N THR A 195 -16.28 15.11 -17.05
CA THR A 195 -15.36 15.52 -18.12
C THR A 195 -14.93 16.98 -18.03
N THR A 196 -15.27 17.68 -16.95
CA THR A 196 -14.92 19.11 -16.78
C THR A 196 -13.52 19.33 -16.22
N GLN A 197 -12.86 18.30 -15.73
CA GLN A 197 -11.50 18.29 -15.17
C GLN A 197 -10.74 17.04 -15.57
N ASP A 198 -9.42 17.12 -15.55
CA ASP A 198 -8.55 15.96 -15.67
C ASP A 198 -8.37 15.26 -14.31
N TYR A 199 -7.87 14.02 -14.33
CA TYR A 199 -7.65 13.24 -13.13
C TYR A 199 -6.23 12.66 -13.11
N ILE A 200 -5.57 12.77 -11.96
CA ILE A 200 -4.28 12.14 -11.69
C ILE A 200 -4.43 11.23 -10.48
N ILE A 201 -3.99 10.00 -10.60
CA ILE A 201 -3.96 9.03 -9.51
C ILE A 201 -2.50 8.69 -9.24
N LEU A 202 -2.06 8.92 -7.99
CA LEU A 202 -0.68 8.67 -7.57
C LEU A 202 -0.32 7.19 -7.61
N ASN A 203 -1.30 6.32 -7.33
CA ASN A 203 -1.11 4.88 -7.13
C ASN A 203 -0.20 4.54 -5.93
N SER A 204 0.53 5.52 -5.43
CA SER A 204 1.29 5.51 -4.18
C SER A 204 1.80 6.93 -3.91
N VAL A 205 1.80 7.34 -2.66
CA VAL A 205 2.36 8.63 -2.23
C VAL A 205 3.83 8.81 -2.67
N SER A 206 4.58 7.71 -2.81
CA SER A 206 5.96 7.74 -3.32
C SER A 206 6.11 8.30 -4.75
N ASN A 207 5.03 8.35 -5.53
CA ASN A 207 5.01 8.93 -6.86
C ASN A 207 4.73 10.45 -6.87
N LEU A 208 4.63 11.09 -5.70
CA LEU A 208 4.28 12.50 -5.58
C LEU A 208 5.20 13.40 -6.44
N ALA A 209 6.51 13.15 -6.40
CA ALA A 209 7.48 13.93 -7.19
C ALA A 209 7.22 13.87 -8.71
N LYS A 210 6.67 12.76 -9.21
CA LYS A 210 6.37 12.60 -10.65
C LYS A 210 5.22 13.49 -11.12
N VAL A 211 4.27 13.83 -10.24
CA VAL A 211 3.10 14.62 -10.62
C VAL A 211 3.32 16.13 -10.51
N GLU A 212 4.37 16.57 -9.84
CA GLU A 212 4.62 18.00 -9.63
C GLU A 212 4.72 18.80 -10.93
N SER A 213 5.42 18.26 -11.94
CA SER A 213 5.53 18.89 -13.27
C SER A 213 4.21 18.89 -14.01
N LEU A 214 3.37 17.87 -13.83
CA LEU A 214 2.04 17.80 -14.42
C LEU A 214 1.09 18.81 -13.77
N LEU A 215 1.09 18.90 -12.44
CA LEU A 215 0.27 19.84 -11.68
C LEU A 215 0.62 21.31 -11.99
N ALA A 216 1.85 21.59 -12.40
CA ALA A 216 2.26 22.92 -12.83
C ALA A 216 1.46 23.44 -14.04
N ASN A 217 0.92 22.57 -14.86
CA ASN A 217 0.15 22.91 -16.06
C ASN A 217 -1.32 23.30 -15.76
N TYR A 218 -1.81 23.06 -14.55
CA TYR A 218 -3.19 23.39 -14.16
C TYR A 218 -3.24 24.69 -13.38
N THR A 219 -4.26 25.50 -13.59
CA THR A 219 -4.49 26.73 -12.83
C THR A 219 -4.80 26.41 -11.36
N GLN A 220 -5.61 25.38 -11.13
CA GLN A 220 -5.96 24.88 -9.81
C GLN A 220 -6.06 23.37 -9.84
N PHE A 221 -5.88 22.72 -8.69
CA PHE A 221 -6.14 21.29 -8.54
C PHE A 221 -6.70 20.95 -7.16
N GLY A 222 -7.60 19.99 -7.14
CA GLY A 222 -8.21 19.48 -5.91
C GLY A 222 -7.51 18.21 -5.44
N SER A 223 -7.04 18.16 -4.20
CA SER A 223 -6.37 17.01 -3.61
C SER A 223 -7.38 16.17 -2.81
N TYR A 224 -7.56 14.91 -3.20
CA TYR A 224 -8.36 13.89 -2.52
C TYR A 224 -7.44 12.78 -2.00
N LEU A 225 -6.49 13.14 -1.13
CA LEU A 225 -5.54 12.20 -0.50
C LEU A 225 -6.13 11.62 0.80
N ASP A 226 -5.57 10.50 1.26
CA ASP A 226 -6.01 9.84 2.48
C ASP A 226 -5.80 10.74 3.71
N ASN A 227 -6.66 10.59 4.72
CA ASN A 227 -6.56 11.29 6.00
C ASN A 227 -5.58 10.63 6.99
N ASP A 228 -4.67 9.79 6.49
CA ASP A 228 -3.57 9.24 7.27
C ASP A 228 -2.32 10.15 7.25
N THR A 229 -1.29 9.77 7.97
CA THR A 229 -0.05 10.55 8.08
C THR A 229 0.63 10.77 6.72
N ALA A 230 0.62 9.76 5.84
CA ALA A 230 1.28 9.83 4.55
C ALA A 230 0.55 10.78 3.59
N GLY A 231 -0.78 10.69 3.53
CA GLY A 231 -1.61 11.57 2.69
C GLY A 231 -1.56 13.02 3.17
N ARG A 232 -1.59 13.26 4.50
CA ARG A 232 -1.45 14.63 5.05
C ARG A 232 -0.10 15.24 4.74
N ASN A 233 1.01 14.53 4.94
CA ASN A 233 2.35 15.02 4.62
C ASN A 233 2.50 15.32 3.12
N ALA A 234 1.89 14.50 2.25
CA ALA A 234 1.87 14.74 0.82
C ALA A 234 1.07 16.02 0.48
N CYS A 235 -0.09 16.22 1.11
CA CYS A 235 -0.89 17.43 0.93
C CYS A 235 -0.14 18.68 1.40
N GLU A 236 0.54 18.65 2.56
CA GLU A 236 1.37 19.74 3.06
C GLU A 236 2.53 20.05 2.10
N THR A 237 3.19 19.03 1.56
CA THR A 237 4.27 19.21 0.56
C THR A 237 3.75 19.93 -0.69
N LEU A 238 2.59 19.51 -1.20
CA LEU A 238 1.95 20.17 -2.34
C LEU A 238 1.53 21.60 -2.02
N LYS A 239 0.99 21.83 -0.83
CA LYS A 239 0.57 23.16 -0.38
C LYS A 239 1.76 24.13 -0.25
N ALA A 240 2.88 23.66 0.28
CA ALA A 240 4.11 24.45 0.36
C ALA A 240 4.62 24.86 -1.03
N LYS A 241 4.45 24.00 -2.03
CA LYS A 241 4.94 24.24 -3.41
C LYS A 241 3.97 25.06 -4.27
N PHE A 242 2.67 24.82 -4.16
CA PHE A 242 1.66 25.37 -5.07
C PHE A 242 0.73 26.41 -4.42
N GLY A 243 0.79 26.58 -3.11
CA GLY A 243 0.00 27.60 -2.40
C GLY A 243 -1.50 27.47 -2.64
N GLU A 244 -2.13 28.57 -2.98
CA GLU A 244 -3.57 28.70 -3.20
C GLU A 244 -4.11 27.95 -4.44
N ARG A 245 -3.22 27.43 -5.30
CA ARG A 245 -3.61 26.59 -6.43
C ARG A 245 -4.09 25.20 -5.98
N LEU A 246 -3.66 24.76 -4.80
CA LEU A 246 -4.11 23.53 -4.16
C LEU A 246 -5.41 23.77 -3.39
N LEU A 247 -6.44 23.02 -3.72
CA LEU A 247 -7.70 22.94 -2.99
C LEU A 247 -7.72 21.60 -2.24
N ASP A 248 -7.45 21.64 -0.93
CA ASP A 248 -7.54 20.43 -0.11
C ASP A 248 -9.00 19.99 0.04
N LYS A 249 -9.34 18.87 -0.60
CA LYS A 249 -10.68 18.26 -0.59
C LYS A 249 -10.82 17.16 0.46
N SER A 250 -9.74 16.73 1.10
CA SER A 250 -9.78 15.73 2.18
C SER A 250 -10.63 16.21 3.37
N LEU A 251 -10.78 17.51 3.54
CA LEU A 251 -11.60 18.14 4.58
C LEU A 251 -13.10 17.76 4.47
N TYR A 252 -13.60 17.41 3.28
CA TYR A 252 -15.00 16.99 3.10
C TYR A 252 -15.27 15.60 3.71
N TYR A 253 -14.24 14.77 3.91
CA TYR A 253 -14.34 13.43 4.49
C TYR A 253 -13.36 13.24 5.68
N ARG A 254 -13.11 14.29 6.43
CA ARG A 254 -12.13 14.30 7.53
C ARG A 254 -12.40 13.26 8.63
N GLU A 255 -13.64 12.79 8.77
CA GLU A 255 -14.06 11.76 9.73
C GLU A 255 -13.84 10.34 9.21
N TYR A 256 -13.38 10.20 7.98
CA TYR A 256 -13.13 8.96 7.27
C TYR A 256 -11.66 8.89 6.89
N LYS A 257 -11.14 7.67 6.77
CA LYS A 257 -9.75 7.46 6.39
C LYS A 257 -9.48 7.93 4.96
N ASP A 258 -10.37 7.54 4.04
CA ASP A 258 -10.27 7.81 2.60
C ASP A 258 -11.65 8.10 1.99
N LEU A 259 -11.68 8.47 0.73
CA LEU A 259 -12.92 8.82 0.04
C LEU A 259 -13.84 7.60 -0.19
N ASN A 260 -13.26 6.39 -0.27
CA ASN A 260 -14.07 5.18 -0.38
C ASN A 260 -14.75 4.82 0.95
N ASP A 261 -14.09 5.01 2.08
CA ASP A 261 -14.70 4.83 3.39
C ASP A 261 -15.83 5.86 3.61
N TYR A 262 -15.65 7.10 3.13
CA TYR A 262 -16.74 8.10 3.11
C TYR A 262 -17.92 7.64 2.25
N LEU A 263 -17.70 7.13 1.04
CA LEU A 263 -18.75 6.60 0.18
C LEU A 263 -19.51 5.45 0.85
N CYS A 264 -18.82 4.62 1.64
CA CYS A 264 -19.39 3.46 2.34
C CYS A 264 -19.89 3.78 3.77
N ASP A 265 -19.81 5.05 4.21
CA ASP A 265 -20.15 5.50 5.58
C ASP A 265 -19.41 4.72 6.68
N LYS A 266 -18.12 4.43 6.46
CA LYS A 266 -17.24 3.72 7.40
C LYS A 266 -16.34 4.70 8.15
N THR A 267 -16.84 5.28 9.23
CA THR A 267 -16.08 6.27 10.03
C THR A 267 -14.83 5.68 10.68
N LEU A 268 -13.84 6.51 10.98
CA LEU A 268 -12.60 6.12 11.69
C LEU A 268 -12.88 5.42 13.03
N PHE A 269 -13.98 5.75 13.70
CA PHE A 269 -14.40 5.13 14.96
C PHE A 269 -14.97 3.71 14.78
N GLN A 270 -15.55 3.41 13.62
CA GLN A 270 -16.08 2.08 13.29
C GLN A 270 -15.00 1.13 12.76
N SER A 271 -13.93 1.67 12.19
CA SER A 271 -12.81 0.88 11.66
C SER A 271 -11.84 0.38 12.75
N ALA A 272 -11.92 0.89 13.98
CA ALA A 272 -11.29 0.28 15.13
C ALA A 272 -12.07 -0.99 15.49
N GLU A 273 -11.73 -2.14 14.88
CA GLU A 273 -12.28 -3.43 15.30
C GLU A 273 -12.16 -3.58 16.81
N PRO A 274 -13.22 -4.01 17.52
CA PRO A 274 -13.08 -4.36 18.92
C PRO A 274 -12.05 -5.48 19.01
N ILE A 275 -10.94 -5.17 19.65
CA ILE A 275 -9.85 -6.11 19.95
C ILE A 275 -10.51 -7.39 20.45
N LYS A 276 -10.18 -8.54 19.83
CA LYS A 276 -10.63 -9.89 20.14
C LYS A 276 -10.44 -10.25 21.63
N GLN A 277 -11.16 -9.61 22.55
CA GLN A 277 -11.19 -9.98 23.96
C GLN A 277 -12.12 -11.16 24.22
N GLU A 278 -13.15 -11.40 23.39
CA GLU A 278 -14.09 -12.51 23.64
C GLU A 278 -13.50 -13.90 23.49
N LYS A 279 -12.52 -14.13 22.61
CA LYS A 279 -11.90 -15.45 22.48
C LYS A 279 -10.96 -15.82 23.63
N ARG A 280 -10.41 -14.85 24.37
CA ARG A 280 -9.59 -15.11 25.57
C ARG A 280 -10.44 -15.45 26.78
N VAL A 281 -11.62 -14.89 26.93
CA VAL A 281 -12.51 -15.17 28.04
C VAL A 281 -13.18 -16.56 27.91
N GLN A 282 -13.50 -17.00 26.69
CA GLN A 282 -14.04 -18.34 26.46
C GLN A 282 -13.00 -19.46 26.61
N SER A 283 -11.73 -19.23 26.24
CA SER A 283 -10.65 -20.20 26.47
C SER A 283 -10.29 -20.32 27.96
N ALA A 284 -10.32 -19.20 28.71
CA ALA A 284 -10.09 -19.22 30.16
C ALA A 284 -11.24 -19.91 30.94
N ARG A 285 -12.50 -19.75 30.49
CA ARG A 285 -13.64 -20.48 31.11
C ARG A 285 -13.64 -21.98 30.84
N ARG A 286 -13.01 -22.46 29.74
CA ARG A 286 -12.87 -23.93 29.48
C ARG A 286 -11.79 -24.58 30.33
N MET A 287 -10.83 -23.86 30.90
CA MET A 287 -9.79 -24.41 31.78
C MET A 287 -10.20 -24.53 33.25
N ILE A 288 -11.35 -24.02 33.66
CA ILE A 288 -11.80 -24.01 35.06
C ILE A 288 -12.91 -25.07 35.33
N GLN A 289 -13.18 -25.98 34.41
CA GLN A 289 -14.12 -27.08 34.71
C GLN A 289 -13.35 -28.24 35.39
N PRO A 290 -13.75 -28.64 36.60
CA PRO A 290 -13.14 -29.80 37.29
C PRO A 290 -13.46 -31.10 36.56
N PRO A 291 -12.56 -32.09 36.59
CA PRO A 291 -12.75 -33.35 35.88
C PRO A 291 -14.00 -34.12 36.42
N LYS A 292 -14.85 -34.54 35.48
CA LYS A 292 -16.00 -35.39 35.81
C LYS A 292 -15.52 -36.71 36.44
N LYS A 293 -15.95 -37.00 37.68
CA LYS A 293 -15.73 -38.27 38.35
C LYS A 293 -16.34 -39.41 37.54
N ARG A 294 -15.49 -40.34 37.08
CA ARG A 294 -15.96 -41.63 36.54
C ARG A 294 -16.57 -42.45 37.67
N GLY A 295 -17.89 -42.71 37.62
CA GLY A 295 -18.53 -43.64 38.49
C GLY A 295 -18.05 -45.07 38.24
N LEU A 296 -17.57 -45.75 39.28
CA LEU A 296 -17.41 -47.19 39.29
C LEU A 296 -18.80 -47.82 39.19
N LYS A 297 -18.98 -48.70 38.20
CA LYS A 297 -20.08 -49.67 38.22
C LYS A 297 -19.61 -50.89 39.02
N MET A 298 -20.34 -51.23 40.10
CA MET A 298 -20.35 -52.56 40.66
C MET A 298 -21.09 -53.51 39.75
#